data_130eada34cec6a8e58d313826dcd4384
#
_entry.id   130eada34cec6a8e58d313826dcd4384
#
_cell.length_a   1.000
_cell.length_b   1.000
_cell.length_c   1.000
_cell.angle_alpha   90.00
_cell.angle_beta   90.00
_cell.angle_gamma   90.00
#
_symmetry.space_group_name_H-M   'P 1'
#
loop_
_entity.id
_entity.type
_entity.pdbx_description
1 polymer ?
#
loop_
_entity_poly.entity_id
_entity_poly.type
_entity_poly.pdbx_seq_one_letter_code
_entity_poly.pdbx_strand_id
1 'polypeptide(L)'
;VDVASDRRRRENVPRHILYSASSGKTTAHDGQTGGTVFMWSYDSVFYQISTLGFCGAPTENDGVLAHRIKKVEDWIPHMVKLGVDAIYFCPVFESDRHGYDTRDYTKLDVRLGTNEDFKEVCGKLHDNNIKVVLDGVFNHVGRGFFAFQDLLKNRENSPYKDWFTNVNFGWNNNYNDGLSYEGWEGHNELVKLNLRNEEVIRHIFSAVEGWIKEFDIDGLRLDVAYSLDMDFVRRLRQFVDSKKDDFYLLGEMIHGDYNRLLDEQNMLHSVTNYQAYKGMWSSFNDRNLFEINYTLEQHFCGMYQGRHLLNFLDNHDVNRLASTLKEKEHFPLVYAMLFAIPGIPCVYYGSEWAAEGKKENGGDEALRPFFEAPEWNELTDYISRLAKVHKSEKTLCYGSYRKVFLTNRQIVFERSFD
;
A
#
# COMPACT_ATOMS: atom_id res chain seq x y z
N VAL A 1 -14.68 -4.33 54.37
CA VAL A 1 -13.81 -3.33 54.96
C VAL A 1 -13.40 -2.44 53.79
N ASP A 2 -14.21 -1.44 53.45
CA ASP A 2 -14.07 0.00 53.70
C ASP A 2 -12.68 0.56 53.28
N VAL A 3 -12.51 1.65 52.58
CA VAL A 3 -13.26 2.89 52.37
C VAL A 3 -12.40 3.88 51.58
N ALA A 4 -13.07 4.63 50.73
CA ALA A 4 -13.04 6.08 50.54
C ALA A 4 -11.80 6.82 50.01
N SER A 5 -12.09 7.47 48.93
CA SER A 5 -11.94 8.93 48.63
C SER A 5 -10.57 9.58 48.79
N ASP A 6 -10.08 10.06 47.66
CA ASP A 6 -9.66 11.47 47.68
C ASP A 6 -9.89 12.15 46.30
N ARG A 7 -10.61 13.25 46.34
CA ARG A 7 -10.82 14.24 45.29
C ARG A 7 -9.84 15.39 45.47
N ARG A 8 -9.37 15.91 44.34
CA ARG A 8 -8.80 17.26 44.09
C ARG A 8 -7.32 17.33 43.79
N ARG A 9 -7.04 17.62 42.52
CA ARG A 9 -6.42 18.90 42.18
C ARG A 9 -6.41 19.12 40.68
N ARG A 10 -7.14 20.15 40.23
CA ARG A 10 -6.93 20.78 38.92
C ARG A 10 -5.76 21.73 39.09
N GLU A 11 -4.73 21.59 38.25
CA GLU A 11 -3.80 22.68 38.04
C GLU A 11 -3.63 22.95 36.54
N ASN A 12 -3.65 24.24 36.23
CA ASN A 12 -3.60 24.93 34.97
C ASN A 12 -2.33 24.63 34.17
N VAL A 13 -2.47 24.45 32.85
CA VAL A 13 -1.35 24.58 31.91
C VAL A 13 -1.59 25.79 31.03
N PRO A 14 -0.57 26.69 30.88
CA PRO A 14 -0.73 27.95 30.16
C PRO A 14 -0.74 27.78 28.64
N ARG A 15 -1.58 28.60 28.01
CA ARG A 15 -1.53 28.86 26.55
C ARG A 15 -0.35 29.78 26.23
N HIS A 16 0.13 29.63 25.01
CA HIS A 16 1.01 30.47 24.19
C HIS A 16 2.43 29.94 23.98
N ILE A 17 2.64 29.38 22.76
CA ILE A 17 3.89 29.56 22.04
C ILE A 17 3.51 29.98 20.60
N LEU A 18 3.86 31.26 20.31
CA LEU A 18 3.84 31.82 18.95
C LEU A 18 5.08 31.34 18.20
N TYR A 19 4.92 30.75 17.04
CA TYR A 19 6.03 30.54 16.10
C TYR A 19 6.03 31.63 15.03
N SER A 20 7.16 32.30 14.94
CA SER A 20 7.47 33.30 13.92
C SER A 20 7.77 32.61 12.59
N ALA A 21 7.15 33.09 11.51
CA ALA A 21 7.41 32.65 10.14
C ALA A 21 8.76 33.21 9.65
N SER A 22 9.61 32.34 9.08
CA SER A 22 10.71 32.73 8.20
C SER A 22 10.35 32.42 6.76
N SER A 23 10.44 33.44 5.91
CA SER A 23 10.06 33.45 4.50
C SER A 23 11.03 32.63 3.63
N GLY A 24 10.58 31.54 3.10
CA GLY A 24 11.17 30.86 1.94
C GLY A 24 10.18 30.87 0.79
N LYS A 25 10.60 31.33 -0.38
CA LYS A 25 9.78 31.44 -1.59
C LYS A 25 9.38 30.05 -2.08
N THR A 26 8.10 29.72 -1.99
CA THR A 26 7.47 28.64 -2.69
C THR A 26 6.62 29.23 -3.81
N THR A 27 6.77 28.71 -5.02
CA THR A 27 5.88 28.97 -6.15
C THR A 27 4.51 28.39 -5.82
N ALA A 28 3.57 29.24 -5.52
CA ALA A 28 2.20 28.86 -5.20
C ALA A 28 1.45 28.50 -6.48
N HIS A 29 0.90 27.28 -6.53
CA HIS A 29 -0.30 27.06 -7.33
C HIS A 29 -1.50 27.60 -6.53
N ASP A 30 -2.18 28.57 -7.11
CA ASP A 30 -3.39 29.19 -6.57
C ASP A 30 -4.53 28.18 -6.46
N GLY A 31 -4.97 27.90 -5.27
CA GLY A 31 -6.10 27.03 -4.97
C GLY A 31 -6.34 26.79 -3.49
N GLN A 32 -5.96 27.73 -2.62
CA GLN A 32 -6.27 27.61 -1.18
C GLN A 32 -7.69 28.10 -0.86
N THR A 33 -8.60 27.14 -0.66
CA THR A 33 -9.76 27.33 0.21
C THR A 33 -9.57 26.43 1.42
N GLY A 34 -9.27 27.04 2.57
CA GLY A 34 -9.43 26.42 3.88
C GLY A 34 -8.55 25.21 4.23
N GLY A 35 -7.29 25.14 3.83
CA GLY A 35 -6.34 24.15 4.34
C GLY A 35 -6.48 22.70 3.80
N THR A 36 -7.36 22.45 2.84
CA THR A 36 -7.50 21.12 2.21
C THR A 36 -6.37 20.89 1.21
N VAL A 37 -5.61 19.82 1.41
CA VAL A 37 -4.61 19.34 0.44
C VAL A 37 -5.33 18.52 -0.62
N PHE A 38 -5.17 18.91 -1.88
CA PHE A 38 -5.68 18.15 -3.03
C PHE A 38 -4.54 17.35 -3.64
N MET A 39 -4.78 16.06 -3.82
CA MET A 39 -3.87 15.15 -4.48
C MET A 39 -4.68 14.19 -5.36
N TRP A 40 -4.19 13.89 -6.57
CA TRP A 40 -4.90 13.03 -7.51
C TRP A 40 -5.35 11.69 -6.89
N SER A 41 -4.56 11.13 -6.00
CA SER A 41 -4.88 9.85 -5.36
C SER A 41 -6.08 9.90 -4.40
N TYR A 42 -6.39 11.08 -3.84
CA TYR A 42 -7.50 11.23 -2.90
C TYR A 42 -8.87 11.20 -3.56
N ASP A 43 -8.93 11.56 -4.85
CA ASP A 43 -10.13 11.48 -5.68
C ASP A 43 -10.24 10.15 -6.44
N SER A 44 -9.27 9.26 -6.29
CA SER A 44 -9.11 8.07 -7.13
C SER A 44 -9.74 6.82 -6.55
N VAL A 45 -10.11 5.92 -7.44
CA VAL A 45 -10.42 4.51 -7.16
C VAL A 45 -9.23 3.67 -7.59
N PHE A 46 -8.62 2.96 -6.64
CA PHE A 46 -7.47 2.10 -6.88
C PHE A 46 -7.89 0.67 -7.24
N TYR A 47 -7.10 0.04 -8.09
CA TYR A 47 -7.20 -1.37 -8.44
C TYR A 47 -5.87 -2.06 -8.20
N GLN A 48 -5.83 -3.03 -7.29
CA GLN A 48 -4.62 -3.74 -6.94
C GLN A 48 -4.54 -5.08 -7.67
N ILE A 49 -3.37 -5.41 -8.19
CA ILE A 49 -3.07 -6.74 -8.75
C ILE A 49 -1.84 -7.36 -8.09
N SER A 50 -1.90 -8.65 -7.81
CA SER A 50 -0.73 -9.47 -7.48
C SER A 50 -0.05 -9.87 -8.79
N THR A 51 0.95 -9.12 -9.20
CA THR A 51 1.43 -9.11 -10.60
C THR A 51 1.85 -10.48 -11.12
N LEU A 52 2.66 -11.23 -10.39
CA LEU A 52 3.10 -12.58 -10.81
C LEU A 52 1.92 -13.54 -10.95
N GLY A 53 1.04 -13.59 -9.94
CA GLY A 53 -0.16 -14.45 -9.97
C GLY A 53 -1.13 -14.03 -11.06
N PHE A 54 -1.45 -12.73 -11.14
CA PHE A 54 -2.32 -12.15 -12.17
C PHE A 54 -1.85 -12.51 -13.59
N CYS A 55 -0.55 -12.45 -13.84
CA CYS A 55 0.06 -12.76 -15.12
C CYS A 55 0.28 -14.27 -15.35
N GLY A 56 -0.03 -15.13 -14.39
CA GLY A 56 0.19 -16.58 -14.51
C GLY A 56 1.67 -16.96 -14.56
N ALA A 57 2.52 -16.20 -13.89
CA ALA A 57 3.94 -16.50 -13.79
C ALA A 57 4.18 -17.69 -12.84
N PRO A 58 5.17 -18.55 -13.08
CA PRO A 58 5.54 -19.61 -12.14
C PRO A 58 6.03 -19.03 -10.82
N THR A 59 5.80 -19.75 -9.71
CA THR A 59 6.21 -19.31 -8.37
C THR A 59 7.72 -19.16 -8.26
N GLU A 60 8.47 -20.18 -8.71
CA GLU A 60 9.94 -20.10 -8.76
C GLU A 60 10.37 -19.37 -10.03
N ASN A 61 11.40 -18.53 -9.91
CA ASN A 61 12.01 -17.87 -11.05
C ASN A 61 12.81 -18.90 -11.85
N ASP A 62 12.25 -19.33 -12.97
CA ASP A 62 12.85 -20.32 -13.87
C ASP A 62 13.85 -19.72 -14.88
N GLY A 63 14.03 -18.41 -14.87
CA GLY A 63 14.90 -17.67 -15.79
C GLY A 63 14.38 -17.60 -17.23
N VAL A 64 13.15 -18.06 -17.49
CA VAL A 64 12.57 -18.08 -18.84
C VAL A 64 11.84 -16.79 -19.14
N LEU A 65 12.32 -16.08 -20.17
CA LEU A 65 11.65 -14.87 -20.65
C LEU A 65 10.27 -15.19 -21.24
N ALA A 66 9.25 -14.52 -20.69
CA ALA A 66 7.89 -14.61 -21.19
C ALA A 66 7.17 -13.26 -21.04
N HIS A 67 6.54 -12.76 -22.08
CA HIS A 67 5.90 -11.43 -22.15
C HIS A 67 4.52 -11.40 -21.47
N ARG A 68 4.41 -11.96 -20.25
CA ARG A 68 3.13 -12.14 -19.53
C ARG A 68 2.54 -10.82 -19.03
N ILE A 69 3.37 -9.80 -18.79
CA ILE A 69 2.90 -8.49 -18.30
C ILE A 69 1.91 -7.82 -19.26
N LYS A 70 2.00 -8.14 -20.56
CA LYS A 70 1.07 -7.62 -21.57
C LYS A 70 -0.38 -8.03 -21.35
N LYS A 71 -0.65 -9.05 -20.54
CA LYS A 71 -2.00 -9.41 -20.10
C LYS A 71 -2.75 -8.23 -19.45
N VAL A 72 -2.04 -7.32 -18.79
CA VAL A 72 -2.63 -6.12 -18.19
C VAL A 72 -3.35 -5.27 -19.23
N GLU A 73 -2.87 -5.23 -20.47
CA GLU A 73 -3.48 -4.47 -21.57
C GLU A 73 -4.90 -4.96 -21.87
N ASP A 74 -5.13 -6.26 -21.83
CA ASP A 74 -6.44 -6.87 -22.08
C ASP A 74 -7.46 -6.53 -20.98
N TRP A 75 -6.98 -6.13 -19.80
CA TRP A 75 -7.81 -5.75 -18.65
C TRP A 75 -8.09 -4.26 -18.56
N ILE A 76 -7.43 -3.43 -19.34
CA ILE A 76 -7.66 -1.96 -19.35
C ILE A 76 -9.14 -1.62 -19.62
N PRO A 77 -9.85 -2.22 -20.61
CA PRO A 77 -11.27 -1.93 -20.81
C PRO A 77 -12.14 -2.26 -19.60
N HIS A 78 -11.82 -3.34 -18.86
CA HIS A 78 -12.50 -3.72 -17.63
C HIS A 78 -12.28 -2.67 -16.54
N MET A 79 -11.04 -2.27 -16.31
CA MET A 79 -10.68 -1.24 -15.32
C MET A 79 -11.35 0.10 -15.62
N VAL A 80 -11.33 0.53 -16.87
CA VAL A 80 -12.01 1.78 -17.30
C VAL A 80 -13.51 1.69 -17.04
N LYS A 81 -14.16 0.58 -17.41
CA LYS A 81 -15.59 0.36 -17.19
C LYS A 81 -15.93 0.30 -15.70
N LEU A 82 -15.07 -0.28 -14.87
CA LEU A 82 -15.21 -0.35 -13.42
C LEU A 82 -15.10 1.04 -12.76
N GLY A 83 -14.37 1.96 -13.40
CA GLY A 83 -14.16 3.32 -12.91
C GLY A 83 -12.84 3.50 -12.17
N VAL A 84 -11.85 2.67 -12.46
CA VAL A 84 -10.49 2.72 -11.89
C VAL A 84 -9.73 3.94 -12.41
N ASP A 85 -9.02 4.63 -11.52
CA ASP A 85 -8.15 5.78 -11.82
C ASP A 85 -6.67 5.48 -11.60
N ALA A 86 -6.36 4.46 -10.80
CA ALA A 86 -4.98 4.06 -10.55
C ALA A 86 -4.86 2.54 -10.38
N ILE A 87 -3.84 1.96 -10.99
CA ILE A 87 -3.44 0.58 -10.74
C ILE A 87 -2.28 0.54 -9.73
N TYR A 88 -2.37 -0.35 -8.74
CA TYR A 88 -1.29 -0.68 -7.84
C TYR A 88 -0.78 -2.07 -8.18
N PHE A 89 0.44 -2.12 -8.70
CA PHE A 89 1.17 -3.36 -8.98
C PHE A 89 1.89 -3.85 -7.72
N CYS A 90 1.60 -5.06 -7.26
CA CYS A 90 2.54 -5.78 -6.41
C CYS A 90 3.86 -5.97 -7.17
N PRO A 91 4.99 -6.36 -6.52
CA PRO A 91 6.31 -6.28 -7.11
C PRO A 91 6.41 -6.79 -8.55
N VAL A 92 7.11 -6.03 -9.38
CA VAL A 92 7.29 -6.33 -10.82
C VAL A 92 8.75 -6.60 -11.20
N PHE A 93 9.71 -6.29 -10.31
CA PHE A 93 11.13 -6.39 -10.61
C PHE A 93 11.68 -7.80 -10.36
N GLU A 94 12.83 -8.09 -10.96
CA GLU A 94 13.47 -9.41 -10.90
C GLU A 94 13.59 -9.90 -9.48
N SER A 95 13.07 -11.09 -9.19
CA SER A 95 12.96 -11.68 -7.86
C SER A 95 13.30 -13.17 -7.85
N ASP A 96 13.54 -13.72 -6.66
CA ASP A 96 13.83 -15.15 -6.50
C ASP A 96 12.56 -15.98 -6.71
N ARG A 97 11.44 -15.58 -6.09
CA ARG A 97 10.18 -16.33 -6.07
C ARG A 97 8.92 -15.47 -6.17
N HIS A 98 8.55 -14.80 -5.08
CA HIS A 98 7.22 -14.18 -4.90
C HIS A 98 7.16 -12.69 -5.19
N GLY A 99 8.26 -12.10 -5.61
CA GLY A 99 8.36 -10.67 -5.93
C GLY A 99 8.90 -9.81 -4.78
N TYR A 100 8.64 -10.18 -3.52
CA TYR A 100 9.17 -9.47 -2.35
C TYR A 100 10.62 -9.86 -2.00
N ASP A 101 11.20 -10.78 -2.69
CA ASP A 101 12.58 -11.25 -2.62
C ASP A 101 13.39 -10.75 -3.82
N THR A 102 13.50 -9.42 -3.94
CA THR A 102 14.09 -8.71 -5.08
C THR A 102 15.55 -9.10 -5.31
N ARG A 103 15.90 -9.40 -6.57
CA ARG A 103 17.27 -9.61 -7.07
C ARG A 103 17.86 -8.35 -7.71
N ASP A 104 17.04 -7.66 -8.49
CA ASP A 104 17.47 -6.53 -9.30
C ASP A 104 16.32 -5.53 -9.43
N TYR A 105 16.50 -4.33 -8.90
CA TYR A 105 15.54 -3.25 -8.98
C TYR A 105 15.44 -2.57 -10.35
N THR A 106 16.38 -2.84 -11.24
CA THR A 106 16.45 -2.15 -12.54
C THR A 106 15.84 -2.94 -13.69
N LYS A 107 15.52 -4.20 -13.45
CA LYS A 107 15.07 -5.15 -14.46
C LYS A 107 13.70 -5.69 -14.12
N LEU A 108 12.77 -5.64 -15.07
CA LEU A 108 11.50 -6.35 -14.95
C LEU A 108 11.77 -7.85 -14.73
N ASP A 109 10.98 -8.50 -13.91
CA ASP A 109 11.08 -9.95 -13.69
C ASP A 109 10.94 -10.69 -15.02
N VAL A 110 11.92 -11.54 -15.32
CA VAL A 110 11.99 -12.26 -16.61
C VAL A 110 10.74 -13.08 -16.89
N ARG A 111 10.05 -13.55 -15.85
CA ARG A 111 8.77 -14.26 -15.95
C ARG A 111 7.63 -13.35 -16.42
N LEU A 112 7.76 -12.05 -16.27
CA LEU A 112 6.77 -11.04 -16.68
C LEU A 112 7.09 -10.48 -18.07
N GLY A 113 8.37 -10.28 -18.40
CA GLY A 113 8.77 -9.71 -19.69
C GLY A 113 10.06 -8.93 -19.65
N THR A 114 10.11 -7.90 -20.48
CA THR A 114 11.20 -6.93 -20.57
C THR A 114 10.77 -5.55 -20.05
N ASN A 115 11.72 -4.67 -19.80
CA ASN A 115 11.43 -3.28 -19.45
C ASN A 115 10.60 -2.59 -20.54
N GLU A 116 10.86 -2.89 -21.81
CA GLU A 116 10.13 -2.37 -22.96
C GLU A 116 8.65 -2.80 -22.92
N ASP A 117 8.37 -4.07 -22.58
CA ASP A 117 7.01 -4.56 -22.42
C ASP A 117 6.28 -3.78 -21.32
N PHE A 118 6.94 -3.57 -20.18
CA PHE A 118 6.33 -2.86 -19.05
C PHE A 118 6.13 -1.37 -19.36
N LYS A 119 7.07 -0.74 -20.05
CA LYS A 119 6.94 0.63 -20.54
C LYS A 119 5.72 0.77 -21.47
N GLU A 120 5.52 -0.18 -22.38
CA GLU A 120 4.35 -0.20 -23.25
C GLU A 120 3.04 -0.32 -22.46
N VAL A 121 2.99 -1.22 -21.48
CA VAL A 121 1.84 -1.38 -20.57
C VAL A 121 1.54 -0.09 -19.82
N CYS A 122 2.55 0.56 -19.22
CA CYS A 122 2.38 1.84 -18.52
C CYS A 122 1.86 2.93 -19.45
N GLY A 123 2.39 3.03 -20.67
CA GLY A 123 1.90 3.97 -21.67
C GLY A 123 0.42 3.77 -21.99
N LYS A 124 -0.01 2.52 -22.21
CA LYS A 124 -1.43 2.20 -22.48
C LYS A 124 -2.34 2.49 -21.27
N LEU A 125 -1.85 2.30 -20.04
CA LEU A 125 -2.59 2.68 -18.83
C LEU A 125 -2.78 4.20 -18.79
N HIS A 126 -1.73 4.98 -19.01
CA HIS A 126 -1.79 6.44 -19.05
C HIS A 126 -2.68 6.96 -20.19
N ASP A 127 -2.64 6.36 -21.37
CA ASP A 127 -3.53 6.67 -22.49
C ASP A 127 -5.02 6.50 -22.14
N ASN A 128 -5.32 5.68 -21.13
CA ASN A 128 -6.65 5.44 -20.59
C ASN A 128 -6.90 6.18 -19.25
N ASN A 129 -6.06 7.16 -18.91
CA ASN A 129 -6.12 7.94 -17.67
C ASN A 129 -6.01 7.10 -16.39
N ILE A 130 -5.30 5.98 -16.44
CA ILE A 130 -5.01 5.14 -15.27
C ILE A 130 -3.59 5.42 -14.82
N LYS A 131 -3.43 5.93 -13.60
CA LYS A 131 -2.16 6.17 -12.93
C LYS A 131 -1.48 4.87 -12.53
N VAL A 132 -0.15 4.86 -12.48
CA VAL A 132 0.65 3.67 -12.17
C VAL A 132 1.38 3.83 -10.83
N VAL A 133 1.09 2.94 -9.88
CA VAL A 133 1.76 2.86 -8.58
C VAL A 133 2.46 1.52 -8.48
N LEU A 134 3.76 1.53 -8.16
CA LEU A 134 4.55 0.31 -7.99
C LEU A 134 4.82 0.00 -6.53
N ASP A 135 5.04 -1.28 -6.25
CA ASP A 135 5.52 -1.74 -4.94
C ASP A 135 7.04 -1.48 -4.80
N GLY A 136 7.41 -0.73 -3.79
CA GLY A 136 8.78 -0.45 -3.40
C GLY A 136 9.21 -1.32 -2.23
N VAL A 137 9.88 -2.43 -2.53
CA VAL A 137 10.38 -3.39 -1.52
C VAL A 137 11.79 -2.96 -1.10
N PHE A 138 11.90 -2.06 -0.13
CA PHE A 138 13.17 -1.42 0.24
C PHE A 138 13.70 -1.87 1.61
N ASN A 139 12.89 -2.53 2.44
CA ASN A 139 13.34 -3.02 3.74
C ASN A 139 14.32 -4.19 3.61
N HIS A 140 14.14 -5.03 2.61
CA HIS A 140 14.89 -6.27 2.41
C HIS A 140 15.01 -6.62 0.93
N VAL A 141 15.89 -7.57 0.63
CA VAL A 141 16.11 -8.13 -0.71
C VAL A 141 16.14 -9.66 -0.63
N GLY A 142 16.00 -10.31 -1.78
CA GLY A 142 16.21 -11.75 -1.92
C GLY A 142 17.68 -12.14 -1.77
N ARG A 143 17.92 -13.42 -1.53
CA ARG A 143 19.27 -13.97 -1.42
C ARG A 143 20.05 -13.90 -2.76
N GLY A 144 19.33 -13.84 -3.89
CA GLY A 144 19.90 -13.66 -5.22
C GLY A 144 20.39 -12.23 -5.54
N PHE A 145 20.17 -11.26 -4.63
CA PHE A 145 20.61 -9.89 -4.82
C PHE A 145 22.14 -9.80 -4.94
N PHE A 146 22.63 -9.06 -5.93
CA PHE A 146 24.05 -9.06 -6.31
C PHE A 146 25.01 -8.75 -5.15
N ALA A 147 24.67 -7.77 -4.31
CA ALA A 147 25.52 -7.38 -3.19
C ALA A 147 25.54 -8.45 -2.08
N PHE A 148 24.43 -9.18 -1.90
CA PHE A 148 24.39 -10.29 -0.96
C PHE A 148 25.16 -11.52 -1.47
N GLN A 149 25.09 -11.80 -2.77
CA GLN A 149 25.89 -12.85 -3.40
C GLN A 149 27.40 -12.56 -3.30
N ASP A 150 27.80 -11.29 -3.46
CA ASP A 150 29.19 -10.88 -3.23
C ASP A 150 29.59 -11.07 -1.75
N LEU A 151 28.73 -10.69 -0.80
CA LEU A 151 28.95 -10.90 0.62
C LEU A 151 29.17 -12.39 0.96
N LEU A 152 28.34 -13.28 0.41
CA LEU A 152 28.48 -14.74 0.63
C LEU A 152 29.83 -15.25 0.08
N LYS A 153 30.26 -14.74 -1.07
CA LYS A 153 31.49 -15.16 -1.73
C LYS A 153 32.77 -14.58 -1.08
N ASN A 154 32.78 -13.28 -0.81
CA ASN A 154 33.96 -12.54 -0.41
C ASN A 154 34.04 -12.26 1.10
N ARG A 155 32.95 -12.53 1.82
CA ARG A 155 32.84 -12.46 3.29
C ARG A 155 33.31 -11.10 3.83
N GLU A 156 34.27 -11.08 4.78
CA GLU A 156 34.84 -9.87 5.40
C GLU A 156 35.45 -8.91 4.37
N ASN A 157 35.86 -9.41 3.22
CA ASN A 157 36.45 -8.64 2.14
C ASN A 157 35.42 -8.07 1.17
N SER A 158 34.14 -8.38 1.33
CA SER A 158 33.09 -7.81 0.49
C SER A 158 32.95 -6.31 0.72
N PRO A 159 32.90 -5.49 -0.34
CA PRO A 159 32.60 -4.07 -0.21
C PRO A 159 31.15 -3.82 0.22
N TYR A 160 30.28 -4.82 0.16
CA TYR A 160 28.85 -4.73 0.47
C TYR A 160 28.47 -5.23 1.88
N LYS A 161 29.46 -5.58 2.74
CA LYS A 161 29.14 -6.11 4.08
C LYS A 161 28.28 -5.15 4.92
N ASP A 162 28.49 -3.85 4.78
CA ASP A 162 27.78 -2.81 5.51
C ASP A 162 26.42 -2.40 4.85
N TRP A 163 26.07 -3.04 3.73
CA TRP A 163 24.77 -2.87 3.08
C TRP A 163 23.65 -3.61 3.81
N PHE A 164 24.00 -4.59 4.66
CA PHE A 164 23.07 -5.44 5.37
C PHE A 164 23.19 -5.25 6.89
N THR A 165 22.08 -5.51 7.59
CA THR A 165 22.01 -5.31 9.04
C THR A 165 22.55 -6.53 9.81
N ASN A 166 23.32 -6.26 10.87
CA ASN A 166 23.76 -7.27 11.85
C ASN A 166 24.54 -8.46 11.24
N VAL A 167 25.37 -8.18 10.21
CA VAL A 167 26.25 -9.21 9.63
C VAL A 167 27.31 -9.63 10.64
N ASN A 168 27.39 -10.94 10.90
CA ASN A 168 28.37 -11.51 11.84
C ASN A 168 28.95 -12.82 11.29
N PHE A 169 30.26 -12.84 11.05
CA PHE A 169 30.98 -13.97 10.48
C PHE A 169 31.36 -15.03 11.52
N GLY A 170 31.14 -14.78 12.81
CA GLY A 170 31.34 -15.76 13.89
C GLY A 170 30.12 -16.64 14.17
N TRP A 171 29.02 -16.42 13.47
CA TRP A 171 27.75 -17.15 13.65
C TRP A 171 27.29 -17.80 12.33
N ASN A 172 26.17 -18.49 12.36
CA ASN A 172 25.59 -19.17 11.20
C ASN A 172 24.12 -18.82 11.06
N ASN A 173 23.50 -19.20 9.94
CA ASN A 173 22.09 -19.03 9.64
C ASN A 173 21.46 -20.34 9.15
N ASN A 174 20.16 -20.30 8.83
CA ASN A 174 19.38 -21.47 8.40
C ASN A 174 19.84 -22.07 7.06
N TYR A 175 20.62 -21.33 6.26
CA TYR A 175 21.19 -21.79 4.99
C TYR A 175 22.62 -22.35 5.13
N ASN A 176 23.15 -22.34 6.35
CA ASN A 176 24.51 -22.82 6.65
C ASN A 176 25.62 -22.04 5.91
N ASP A 177 25.45 -20.73 5.73
CA ASP A 177 26.40 -19.87 5.01
C ASP A 177 27.68 -19.55 5.80
N GLY A 178 27.77 -19.93 7.09
CA GLY A 178 28.88 -19.59 7.99
C GLY A 178 28.92 -18.10 8.37
N LEU A 179 27.81 -17.39 8.26
CA LEU A 179 27.59 -16.06 8.78
C LEU A 179 26.13 -15.88 9.20
N SER A 180 25.85 -14.95 10.08
CA SER A 180 24.49 -14.52 10.38
C SER A 180 24.24 -13.09 9.92
N TYR A 181 22.99 -12.76 9.71
CA TYR A 181 22.49 -11.43 9.31
C TYR A 181 21.04 -11.29 9.76
N GLU A 182 20.52 -10.06 9.76
CA GLU A 182 19.13 -9.80 10.06
C GLU A 182 18.28 -10.05 8.80
N GLY A 183 17.24 -10.89 8.95
CA GLY A 183 16.16 -11.03 7.97
C GLY A 183 14.90 -10.30 8.43
N TRP A 184 13.99 -10.01 7.52
CA TRP A 184 12.69 -9.47 7.88
C TRP A 184 11.94 -10.46 8.77
N GLU A 185 11.58 -10.03 10.00
CA GLU A 185 10.89 -10.85 11.00
C GLU A 185 11.49 -12.25 11.23
N GLY A 186 12.82 -12.39 11.07
CA GLY A 186 13.53 -13.66 11.25
C GLY A 186 13.60 -14.56 10.01
N HIS A 187 13.03 -14.11 8.89
CA HIS A 187 13.10 -14.79 7.60
C HIS A 187 14.43 -14.55 6.91
N ASN A 188 15.32 -15.56 6.92
CA ASN A 188 16.65 -15.44 6.32
C ASN A 188 16.65 -15.37 4.79
N GLU A 189 15.57 -15.75 4.13
CA GLU A 189 15.36 -15.56 2.69
C GLU A 189 15.16 -14.09 2.30
N LEU A 190 14.76 -13.23 3.25
CA LEU A 190 14.51 -11.80 3.07
C LEU A 190 15.55 -10.99 3.82
N VAL A 191 16.68 -10.74 3.16
CA VAL A 191 17.88 -10.15 3.76
C VAL A 191 17.69 -8.66 3.98
N LYS A 192 17.73 -8.21 5.24
CA LYS A 192 17.43 -6.82 5.60
C LYS A 192 18.54 -5.87 5.17
N LEU A 193 18.16 -4.83 4.44
CA LEU A 193 19.05 -3.75 4.02
C LEU A 193 19.33 -2.76 5.15
N ASN A 194 20.54 -2.21 5.16
CA ASN A 194 20.92 -1.10 6.03
C ASN A 194 20.52 0.22 5.38
N LEU A 195 19.32 0.71 5.66
CA LEU A 195 18.79 1.97 5.09
C LEU A 195 19.44 3.24 5.66
N ARG A 196 20.50 3.12 6.49
CA ARG A 196 21.38 4.22 6.92
C ARG A 196 22.69 4.26 6.13
N ASN A 197 22.96 3.25 5.31
CA ASN A 197 24.12 3.22 4.44
C ASN A 197 23.85 4.07 3.19
N GLU A 198 24.69 5.06 2.94
CA GLU A 198 24.55 6.01 1.82
C GLU A 198 24.63 5.35 0.44
N GLU A 199 25.34 4.24 0.31
CA GLU A 199 25.42 3.51 -0.96
C GLU A 199 24.14 2.74 -1.24
N VAL A 200 23.53 2.14 -0.19
CA VAL A 200 22.22 1.49 -0.28
C VAL A 200 21.17 2.52 -0.69
N ILE A 201 21.14 3.67 -0.03
CA ILE A 201 20.17 4.74 -0.33
C ILE A 201 20.33 5.21 -1.77
N ARG A 202 21.57 5.47 -2.22
CA ARG A 202 21.85 5.87 -3.62
C ARG A 202 21.42 4.81 -4.61
N HIS A 203 21.65 3.54 -4.31
CA HIS A 203 21.25 2.42 -5.18
C HIS A 203 19.72 2.39 -5.35
N ILE A 204 18.96 2.44 -4.24
CA ILE A 204 17.49 2.47 -4.26
C ILE A 204 16.99 3.72 -5.00
N PHE A 205 17.49 4.90 -4.68
CA PHE A 205 17.03 6.15 -5.30
C PHE A 205 17.34 6.20 -6.80
N SER A 206 18.48 5.64 -7.23
CA SER A 206 18.81 5.50 -8.64
C SER A 206 17.83 4.59 -9.38
N ALA A 207 17.40 3.49 -8.73
CA ALA A 207 16.38 2.60 -9.29
C ALA A 207 15.03 3.34 -9.42
N VAL A 208 14.58 4.02 -8.36
CA VAL A 208 13.33 4.80 -8.38
C VAL A 208 13.36 5.89 -9.46
N GLU A 209 14.47 6.61 -9.60
CA GLU A 209 14.64 7.59 -10.68
C GLU A 209 14.54 6.94 -12.06
N GLY A 210 15.12 5.75 -12.20
CA GLY A 210 14.98 4.94 -13.42
C GLY A 210 13.53 4.62 -13.72
N TRP A 211 12.76 4.17 -12.73
CA TRP A 211 11.35 3.85 -12.89
C TRP A 211 10.49 5.05 -13.29
N ILE A 212 10.76 6.23 -12.68
CA ILE A 212 10.10 7.48 -13.07
C ILE A 212 10.42 7.85 -14.51
N LYS A 213 11.69 7.76 -14.92
CA LYS A 213 12.12 8.14 -16.27
C LYS A 213 11.68 7.17 -17.36
N GLU A 214 11.72 5.86 -17.07
CA GLU A 214 11.50 4.81 -18.07
C GLU A 214 10.02 4.45 -18.19
N PHE A 215 9.32 4.35 -17.06
CA PHE A 215 7.93 3.87 -17.00
C PHE A 215 6.93 4.99 -16.69
N ASP A 216 7.42 6.19 -16.36
CA ASP A 216 6.60 7.35 -15.97
C ASP A 216 5.66 7.06 -14.78
N ILE A 217 6.08 6.25 -13.81
CA ILE A 217 5.25 5.89 -12.66
C ILE A 217 4.79 7.10 -11.87
N ASP A 218 3.59 7.01 -11.27
CA ASP A 218 2.93 8.11 -10.56
C ASP A 218 3.02 7.99 -9.03
N GLY A 219 3.53 6.88 -8.53
CA GLY A 219 3.67 6.67 -7.11
C GLY A 219 4.30 5.34 -6.73
N LEU A 220 4.54 5.20 -5.42
CA LEU A 220 5.03 3.98 -4.79
C LEU A 220 4.13 3.59 -3.62
N ARG A 221 3.93 2.29 -3.45
CA ARG A 221 3.55 1.67 -2.17
C ARG A 221 4.82 1.12 -1.53
N LEU A 222 5.11 1.52 -0.33
CA LEU A 222 6.28 1.04 0.42
C LEU A 222 5.88 -0.21 1.21
N ASP A 223 6.49 -1.33 0.84
CA ASP A 223 6.36 -2.60 1.54
C ASP A 223 6.88 -2.48 2.98
N VAL A 224 6.17 -3.10 3.92
CA VAL A 224 6.46 -3.09 5.36
C VAL A 224 6.93 -1.72 5.88
N ALA A 225 6.21 -0.66 5.52
CA ALA A 225 6.61 0.72 5.83
C ALA A 225 6.82 0.96 7.34
N TYR A 226 6.14 0.21 8.20
CA TYR A 226 6.33 0.25 9.65
C TYR A 226 7.73 -0.20 10.10
N SER A 227 8.48 -0.91 9.26
CA SER A 227 9.86 -1.40 9.52
C SER A 227 10.94 -0.51 8.90
N LEU A 228 10.57 0.43 8.03
CA LEU A 228 11.52 1.32 7.37
C LEU A 228 12.12 2.34 8.35
N ASP A 229 13.38 2.72 8.09
CA ASP A 229 14.01 3.84 8.78
C ASP A 229 13.28 5.16 8.43
N MET A 230 12.91 5.92 9.46
CA MET A 230 12.12 7.15 9.31
C MET A 230 12.86 8.23 8.52
N ASP A 231 14.18 8.29 8.64
CA ASP A 231 15.00 9.25 7.90
C ASP A 231 15.08 8.85 6.42
N PHE A 232 15.19 7.56 6.13
CA PHE A 232 15.09 7.04 4.76
C PHE A 232 13.76 7.45 4.12
N VAL A 233 12.63 7.30 4.82
CA VAL A 233 11.30 7.68 4.29
C VAL A 233 11.23 9.17 3.97
N ARG A 234 11.74 10.05 4.87
CA ARG A 234 11.79 11.50 4.62
C ARG A 234 12.66 11.85 3.41
N ARG A 235 13.82 11.22 3.31
CA ARG A 235 14.75 11.42 2.19
C ARG A 235 14.16 10.92 0.88
N LEU A 236 13.47 9.78 0.89
CA LEU A 236 12.75 9.26 -0.28
C LEU A 236 11.67 10.25 -0.72
N ARG A 237 10.87 10.80 0.22
CA ARG A 237 9.86 11.81 -0.09
C ARG A 237 10.47 13.03 -0.78
N GLN A 238 11.49 13.63 -0.21
CA GLN A 238 12.19 14.78 -0.81
C GLN A 238 12.78 14.46 -2.18
N PHE A 239 13.30 13.25 -2.33
CA PHE A 239 13.87 12.79 -3.60
C PHE A 239 12.81 12.70 -4.68
N VAL A 240 11.70 12.00 -4.45
CA VAL A 240 10.65 11.82 -5.48
C VAL A 240 9.94 13.13 -5.81
N ASP A 241 9.72 14.02 -4.84
CA ASP A 241 9.18 15.37 -5.06
C ASP A 241 10.11 16.21 -5.97
N SER A 242 11.42 15.96 -5.92
CA SER A 242 12.38 16.61 -6.84
C SER A 242 12.38 16.05 -8.24
N LYS A 243 11.74 14.89 -8.49
CA LYS A 243 11.76 14.16 -9.77
C LYS A 243 10.46 14.24 -10.54
N LYS A 244 9.34 14.22 -9.83
CA LYS A 244 8.02 14.28 -10.46
C LYS A 244 7.04 14.97 -9.51
N ASP A 245 6.35 15.97 -10.04
CA ASP A 245 5.28 16.66 -9.31
C ASP A 245 4.15 15.69 -8.99
N ASP A 246 3.48 15.89 -7.86
CA ASP A 246 2.34 15.08 -7.41
C ASP A 246 2.62 13.57 -7.29
N PHE A 247 3.88 13.19 -7.03
CA PHE A 247 4.27 11.80 -6.86
C PHE A 247 3.68 11.23 -5.55
N TYR A 248 2.88 10.18 -5.67
CA TYR A 248 2.15 9.59 -4.54
C TYR A 248 2.99 8.58 -3.76
N LEU A 249 3.02 8.71 -2.44
CA LEU A 249 3.62 7.73 -1.53
C LEU A 249 2.57 7.13 -0.59
N LEU A 250 2.36 5.83 -0.73
CA LEU A 250 1.54 4.98 0.12
C LEU A 250 2.45 4.07 0.96
N GLY A 251 2.19 3.90 2.24
CA GLY A 251 2.90 2.94 3.09
C GLY A 251 2.02 1.77 3.48
N GLU A 252 2.58 0.57 3.50
CA GLU A 252 1.94 -0.53 4.19
C GLU A 252 2.08 -0.37 5.69
N MET A 253 0.94 -0.30 6.36
CA MET A 253 0.85 -0.19 7.82
C MET A 253 -0.16 -1.21 8.31
N ILE A 254 0.31 -2.30 8.93
CA ILE A 254 -0.56 -3.38 9.41
C ILE A 254 -1.08 -3.07 10.81
N HIS A 255 -0.25 -2.48 11.65
CA HIS A 255 -0.56 -2.16 13.05
C HIS A 255 0.22 -0.92 13.53
N GLY A 256 -0.15 -0.45 14.72
CA GLY A 256 0.49 0.71 15.36
C GLY A 256 -0.17 2.04 15.01
N ASP A 257 0.46 3.12 15.38
CA ASP A 257 0.00 4.48 15.11
C ASP A 257 0.40 4.91 13.70
N TYR A 258 -0.59 5.11 12.83
CA TYR A 258 -0.39 5.50 11.45
C TYR A 258 0.26 6.90 11.32
N ASN A 259 0.06 7.79 12.30
CA ASN A 259 0.67 9.11 12.30
C ASN A 259 2.21 9.09 12.34
N ARG A 260 2.82 7.96 12.69
CA ARG A 260 4.28 7.81 12.58
C ARG A 260 4.80 8.01 11.16
N LEU A 261 3.99 7.68 10.15
CA LEU A 261 4.34 7.73 8.73
C LEU A 261 3.53 8.76 7.96
N LEU A 262 2.36 9.18 8.50
CA LEU A 262 1.47 10.13 7.84
C LEU A 262 1.91 11.57 8.12
N ASP A 263 2.60 12.14 7.16
CA ASP A 263 2.94 13.55 7.09
C ASP A 263 2.96 13.96 5.63
N GLU A 264 1.85 14.56 5.17
CA GLU A 264 1.65 14.93 3.76
C GLU A 264 2.70 15.91 3.23
N GLN A 265 3.42 16.60 4.10
CA GLN A 265 4.47 17.54 3.69
C GLN A 265 5.86 16.88 3.62
N ASN A 266 6.16 15.93 4.51
CA ASN A 266 7.53 15.45 4.69
C ASN A 266 7.71 13.93 4.61
N MET A 267 6.62 13.14 4.67
CA MET A 267 6.67 11.68 4.65
C MET A 267 5.64 11.09 3.69
N LEU A 268 4.79 10.19 4.17
CA LEU A 268 3.82 9.51 3.31
C LEU A 268 2.50 10.29 3.22
N HIS A 269 1.88 10.24 2.06
CA HIS A 269 0.56 10.80 1.80
C HIS A 269 -0.55 9.94 2.41
N SER A 270 -0.33 8.61 2.43
CA SER A 270 -1.35 7.65 2.83
C SER A 270 -0.71 6.38 3.39
N VAL A 271 -1.47 5.62 4.18
CA VAL A 271 -1.13 4.26 4.58
C VAL A 271 -2.34 3.34 4.43
N THR A 272 -2.10 2.02 4.38
CA THR A 272 -3.13 1.00 4.30
C THR A 272 -3.94 0.91 5.59
N ASN A 273 -5.26 0.85 5.47
CA ASN A 273 -6.18 0.87 6.62
C ASN A 273 -6.62 -0.54 7.04
N TYR A 274 -5.70 -1.30 7.63
CA TYR A 274 -5.98 -2.66 8.12
C TYR A 274 -7.01 -2.69 9.25
N GLN A 275 -7.10 -1.63 10.06
CA GLN A 275 -8.08 -1.58 11.14
C GLN A 275 -9.51 -1.48 10.58
N ALA A 276 -9.75 -0.61 9.60
CA ALA A 276 -11.05 -0.53 8.93
C ALA A 276 -11.35 -1.81 8.13
N TYR A 277 -10.36 -2.38 7.43
CA TYR A 277 -10.48 -3.67 6.76
C TYR A 277 -11.07 -4.73 7.69
N LYS A 278 -10.44 -4.92 8.84
CA LYS A 278 -10.89 -5.92 9.83
C LYS A 278 -12.30 -5.60 10.33
N GLY A 279 -12.56 -4.36 10.70
CA GLY A 279 -13.86 -3.92 11.19
C GLY A 279 -14.98 -4.06 10.16
N MET A 280 -14.71 -3.81 8.88
CA MET A 280 -15.73 -3.91 7.83
C MET A 280 -16.29 -5.34 7.69
N TRP A 281 -15.43 -6.35 7.52
CA TRP A 281 -15.94 -7.71 7.34
C TRP A 281 -16.43 -8.35 8.65
N SER A 282 -15.75 -8.12 9.79
CA SER A 282 -16.12 -8.74 11.06
C SER A 282 -17.44 -8.21 11.62
N SER A 283 -17.69 -6.90 11.47
CA SER A 283 -18.94 -6.29 11.93
C SER A 283 -20.17 -6.89 11.24
N PHE A 284 -20.08 -7.22 9.96
CA PHE A 284 -21.17 -7.89 9.24
C PHE A 284 -21.29 -9.35 9.65
N ASN A 285 -20.18 -10.08 9.79
CA ASN A 285 -20.18 -11.47 10.22
C ASN A 285 -20.74 -11.69 11.62
N ASP A 286 -20.46 -10.77 12.53
CA ASP A 286 -20.86 -10.84 13.91
C ASP A 286 -22.17 -10.07 14.18
N ARG A 287 -22.74 -9.46 13.12
CA ARG A 287 -23.95 -8.61 13.20
C ARG A 287 -23.81 -7.56 14.28
N ASN A 288 -22.64 -6.90 14.33
CA ASN A 288 -22.28 -5.92 15.34
C ASN A 288 -21.56 -4.72 14.72
N LEU A 289 -22.34 -3.78 14.17
CA LEU A 289 -21.81 -2.55 13.53
C LEU A 289 -21.19 -1.56 14.53
N PHE A 290 -21.25 -1.80 15.82
CA PHE A 290 -20.51 -1.00 16.81
C PHE A 290 -19.00 -1.14 16.64
N GLU A 291 -18.50 -2.30 16.18
CA GLU A 291 -17.06 -2.51 15.96
C GLU A 291 -16.52 -1.59 14.89
N ILE A 292 -17.10 -1.61 13.68
CA ILE A 292 -16.64 -0.72 12.60
C ILE A 292 -16.87 0.74 12.95
N ASN A 293 -18.00 1.09 13.56
CA ASN A 293 -18.28 2.46 13.98
C ASN A 293 -17.22 2.97 14.97
N TYR A 294 -16.82 2.15 15.94
CA TYR A 294 -15.75 2.52 16.87
C TYR A 294 -14.45 2.85 16.11
N THR A 295 -14.06 2.02 15.15
CA THR A 295 -12.89 2.27 14.32
C THR A 295 -13.03 3.57 13.52
N LEU A 296 -14.18 3.81 12.89
CA LEU A 296 -14.40 5.02 12.08
C LEU A 296 -14.38 6.29 12.94
N GLU A 297 -14.97 6.26 14.14
CA GLU A 297 -14.92 7.40 15.07
C GLU A 297 -13.49 7.64 15.58
N GLN A 298 -12.76 6.58 15.96
CA GLN A 298 -11.35 6.71 16.37
C GLN A 298 -10.47 7.28 15.25
N HIS A 299 -10.69 6.85 14.01
CA HIS A 299 -9.91 7.33 12.87
C HIS A 299 -10.31 8.76 12.49
N PHE A 300 -11.55 8.98 12.13
CA PHE A 300 -11.94 10.16 11.37
C PHE A 300 -12.55 11.28 12.21
N CYS A 301 -12.92 11.01 13.47
CA CYS A 301 -13.24 12.04 14.45
C CYS A 301 -12.12 12.24 15.50
N GLY A 302 -11.03 11.49 15.39
CA GLY A 302 -9.93 11.45 16.36
C GLY A 302 -8.55 11.42 15.69
N MET A 303 -7.88 10.27 15.76
CA MET A 303 -6.44 10.14 15.48
C MET A 303 -6.02 10.51 14.06
N TYR A 304 -6.86 10.24 13.06
CA TYR A 304 -6.53 10.40 11.64
C TYR A 304 -7.51 11.35 10.94
N GLN A 305 -8.08 12.30 11.68
CA GLN A 305 -8.98 13.31 11.11
C GLN A 305 -8.26 14.09 9.99
N GLY A 306 -8.92 14.19 8.83
CA GLY A 306 -8.36 14.84 7.64
C GLY A 306 -7.31 14.01 6.89
N ARG A 307 -7.00 12.77 7.33
CA ARG A 307 -6.08 11.86 6.62
C ARG A 307 -6.82 11.00 5.61
N HIS A 308 -6.16 10.74 4.48
CA HIS A 308 -6.68 9.88 3.40
C HIS A 308 -5.99 8.52 3.47
N LEU A 309 -6.62 7.56 4.17
CA LEU A 309 -6.12 6.19 4.28
C LEU A 309 -6.58 5.37 3.07
N LEU A 310 -5.76 4.41 2.61
CA LEU A 310 -6.17 3.46 1.59
C LEU A 310 -7.04 2.38 2.22
N ASN A 311 -8.33 2.39 1.92
CA ASN A 311 -9.31 1.42 2.40
C ASN A 311 -9.45 0.26 1.42
N PHE A 312 -9.57 -0.95 1.92
CA PHE A 312 -9.70 -2.17 1.13
C PHE A 312 -10.54 -3.21 1.89
N LEU A 313 -11.07 -4.19 1.18
CA LEU A 313 -11.84 -5.31 1.75
C LEU A 313 -11.06 -6.62 1.72
N ASP A 314 -10.09 -6.71 0.85
CA ASP A 314 -9.09 -7.77 0.76
C ASP A 314 -7.88 -7.29 -0.06
N ASN A 315 -6.81 -8.08 -0.03
CA ASN A 315 -5.59 -7.85 -0.79
C ASN A 315 -4.82 -9.18 -0.99
N HIS A 316 -3.58 -9.10 -1.44
CA HIS A 316 -2.72 -10.26 -1.72
C HIS A 316 -2.21 -11.01 -0.47
N ASP A 317 -2.44 -10.48 0.74
CA ASP A 317 -1.94 -11.03 2.01
C ASP A 317 -3.04 -11.49 2.96
N VAL A 318 -4.30 -11.21 2.65
CA VAL A 318 -5.44 -11.62 3.48
C VAL A 318 -6.44 -12.43 2.67
N ASN A 319 -7.25 -13.23 3.37
CA ASN A 319 -8.30 -13.99 2.73
C ASN A 319 -9.24 -13.08 1.94
N ARG A 320 -9.64 -13.53 0.75
CA ARG A 320 -10.58 -12.78 -0.08
C ARG A 320 -11.90 -12.57 0.63
N LEU A 321 -12.53 -11.44 0.38
CA LEU A 321 -13.80 -11.08 1.02
C LEU A 321 -14.87 -12.17 0.82
N ALA A 322 -14.95 -12.75 -0.38
CA ALA A 322 -15.88 -13.81 -0.71
C ALA A 322 -15.70 -15.08 0.14
N SER A 323 -14.47 -15.32 0.59
CA SER A 323 -14.15 -16.43 1.50
C SER A 323 -14.28 -16.06 2.98
N THR A 324 -14.41 -14.78 3.29
CA THR A 324 -14.44 -14.25 4.67
C THR A 324 -15.87 -13.92 5.11
N LEU A 325 -16.70 -13.33 4.24
CA LEU A 325 -18.09 -13.04 4.55
C LEU A 325 -18.93 -14.33 4.67
N LYS A 326 -19.66 -14.44 5.77
CA LYS A 326 -20.55 -15.57 6.01
C LYS A 326 -21.83 -15.52 5.17
N GLU A 327 -22.34 -14.32 4.91
CA GLU A 327 -23.59 -14.07 4.20
C GLU A 327 -23.27 -13.24 2.93
N LYS A 328 -23.54 -13.81 1.76
CA LYS A 328 -23.25 -13.17 0.46
C LYS A 328 -24.13 -11.93 0.21
N GLU A 329 -25.29 -11.88 0.82
CA GLU A 329 -26.21 -10.74 0.78
C GLU A 329 -25.58 -9.46 1.37
N HIS A 330 -24.51 -9.57 2.14
CA HIS A 330 -23.79 -8.45 2.70
C HIS A 330 -22.80 -7.79 1.73
N PHE A 331 -22.44 -8.40 0.59
CA PHE A 331 -21.49 -7.81 -0.37
C PHE A 331 -21.86 -6.37 -0.77
N PRO A 332 -23.09 -6.07 -1.21
CA PRO A 332 -23.43 -4.71 -1.58
C PRO A 332 -23.27 -3.71 -0.43
N LEU A 333 -23.56 -4.11 0.79
CA LEU A 333 -23.48 -3.26 1.98
C LEU A 333 -22.00 -2.96 2.35
N VAL A 334 -21.14 -3.97 2.31
CA VAL A 334 -19.72 -3.82 2.63
C VAL A 334 -19.02 -2.96 1.56
N TYR A 335 -19.33 -3.16 0.28
CA TYR A 335 -18.80 -2.31 -0.79
C TYR A 335 -19.34 -0.88 -0.72
N ALA A 336 -20.64 -0.70 -0.41
CA ALA A 336 -21.18 0.65 -0.19
C ALA A 336 -20.43 1.36 0.96
N MET A 337 -20.09 0.65 2.03
CA MET A 337 -19.29 1.19 3.11
C MET A 337 -17.89 1.56 2.65
N LEU A 338 -17.18 0.68 1.91
CA LEU A 338 -15.85 0.96 1.36
C LEU A 338 -15.79 2.29 0.60
N PHE A 339 -16.78 2.55 -0.26
CA PHE A 339 -16.81 3.75 -1.10
C PHE A 339 -17.37 5.00 -0.39
N ALA A 340 -18.05 4.83 0.75
CA ALA A 340 -18.68 5.92 1.47
C ALA A 340 -17.90 6.44 2.68
N ILE A 341 -17.02 5.64 3.29
CA ILE A 341 -16.18 6.08 4.41
C ILE A 341 -15.04 6.99 3.92
N PRO A 342 -14.47 7.86 4.80
CA PRO A 342 -13.33 8.68 4.41
C PRO A 342 -12.13 7.85 3.98
N GLY A 343 -11.39 8.32 2.98
CA GLY A 343 -10.19 7.70 2.44
C GLY A 343 -10.33 7.26 1.00
N ILE A 344 -9.37 6.48 0.53
CA ILE A 344 -9.21 6.08 -0.87
C ILE A 344 -9.68 4.63 -1.01
N PRO A 345 -10.72 4.34 -1.79
CA PRO A 345 -11.16 2.96 -2.00
C PRO A 345 -10.21 2.20 -2.93
N CYS A 346 -9.86 0.98 -2.56
CA CYS A 346 -9.05 0.05 -3.33
C CYS A 346 -9.79 -1.27 -3.52
N VAL A 347 -9.88 -1.73 -4.77
CA VAL A 347 -10.45 -3.02 -5.15
C VAL A 347 -9.32 -3.96 -5.55
N TYR A 348 -9.30 -5.16 -5.00
CA TYR A 348 -8.34 -6.20 -5.36
C TYR A 348 -8.88 -7.05 -6.51
N TYR A 349 -8.07 -7.31 -7.54
CA TYR A 349 -8.51 -8.00 -8.76
C TYR A 349 -9.23 -9.32 -8.47
N GLY A 350 -10.36 -9.52 -9.09
CA GLY A 350 -11.24 -10.68 -8.87
C GLY A 350 -12.26 -10.50 -7.76
N SER A 351 -12.03 -9.63 -6.80
CA SER A 351 -12.96 -9.42 -5.69
C SER A 351 -14.22 -8.69 -6.13
N GLU A 352 -14.16 -7.91 -7.22
CA GLU A 352 -15.31 -7.21 -7.78
C GLU A 352 -16.37 -8.13 -8.39
N TRP A 353 -16.02 -9.39 -8.66
CA TRP A 353 -17.00 -10.43 -9.04
C TRP A 353 -17.13 -11.56 -8.00
N ALA A 354 -16.62 -11.29 -6.79
CA ALA A 354 -16.66 -12.21 -5.64
C ALA A 354 -15.82 -13.49 -5.82
N ALA A 355 -14.64 -13.41 -6.42
CA ALA A 355 -13.70 -14.52 -6.46
C ALA A 355 -13.28 -14.94 -5.04
N GLU A 356 -13.28 -16.24 -4.80
CA GLU A 356 -12.89 -16.85 -3.53
C GLU A 356 -11.38 -17.11 -3.44
N GLY A 357 -10.84 -17.16 -2.24
CA GLY A 357 -9.46 -17.53 -1.93
C GLY A 357 -9.17 -17.43 -0.45
N LYS A 358 -8.54 -18.46 0.11
CA LYS A 358 -8.07 -18.52 1.51
C LYS A 358 -6.64 -18.95 1.56
N LYS A 359 -5.91 -18.47 2.57
CA LYS A 359 -4.59 -19.02 2.91
C LYS A 359 -4.72 -20.50 3.24
N GLU A 360 -3.91 -21.32 2.58
CA GLU A 360 -3.85 -22.76 2.80
C GLU A 360 -2.42 -23.15 3.20
N ASN A 361 -2.29 -23.91 4.29
CA ASN A 361 -0.99 -24.41 4.79
C ASN A 361 0.10 -23.34 4.91
N GLY A 362 -0.30 -22.08 5.17
CA GLY A 362 0.62 -20.93 5.27
C GLY A 362 1.05 -20.32 3.93
N GLY A 363 0.55 -20.84 2.79
CA GLY A 363 0.80 -20.28 1.46
C GLY A 363 -0.24 -19.24 1.04
N ASP A 364 0.17 -18.33 0.16
CA ASP A 364 -0.65 -17.23 -0.35
C ASP A 364 -1.14 -17.45 -1.79
N GLU A 365 -0.87 -18.60 -2.39
CA GLU A 365 -1.16 -18.88 -3.81
C GLU A 365 -2.65 -18.70 -4.13
N ALA A 366 -3.53 -19.19 -3.24
CA ALA A 366 -4.98 -19.07 -3.40
C ALA A 366 -5.48 -17.61 -3.32
N LEU A 367 -4.68 -16.71 -2.74
CA LEU A 367 -4.97 -15.26 -2.69
C LEU A 367 -4.54 -14.55 -3.97
N ARG A 368 -3.65 -15.14 -4.76
CA ARG A 368 -2.96 -14.56 -5.93
C ARG A 368 -3.24 -15.34 -7.23
N PRO A 369 -4.51 -15.71 -7.52
CA PRO A 369 -4.85 -16.59 -8.61
C PRO A 369 -4.62 -15.95 -9.98
N PHE A 370 -4.41 -16.80 -10.98
CA PHE A 370 -4.53 -16.43 -12.37
C PHE A 370 -6.00 -16.50 -12.79
N PHE A 371 -6.47 -15.48 -13.49
CA PHE A 371 -7.74 -15.49 -14.22
C PHE A 371 -7.47 -15.26 -15.69
N GLU A 372 -8.09 -16.07 -16.56
CA GLU A 372 -7.91 -15.95 -18.02
C GLU A 372 -8.40 -14.57 -18.51
N ALA A 373 -9.58 -14.15 -18.05
CA ALA A 373 -10.21 -12.88 -18.35
C ALA A 373 -10.98 -12.35 -17.13
N PRO A 374 -11.26 -11.05 -17.07
CA PRO A 374 -12.11 -10.50 -16.02
C PRO A 374 -13.58 -10.93 -16.22
N GLU A 375 -14.29 -11.11 -15.10
CA GLU A 375 -15.73 -11.37 -15.12
C GLU A 375 -16.51 -10.07 -14.86
N TRP A 376 -17.73 -10.02 -15.38
CA TRP A 376 -18.66 -8.91 -15.13
C TRP A 376 -20.03 -9.44 -14.72
N ASN A 377 -20.34 -9.34 -13.44
CA ASN A 377 -21.61 -9.77 -12.87
C ASN A 377 -22.36 -8.58 -12.21
N GLU A 378 -23.46 -8.85 -11.53
CA GLU A 378 -24.28 -7.83 -10.86
C GLU A 378 -23.50 -7.06 -9.78
N LEU A 379 -22.59 -7.75 -9.06
CA LEU A 379 -21.74 -7.12 -8.04
C LEU A 379 -20.74 -6.17 -8.70
N THR A 380 -20.08 -6.59 -9.79
CA THR A 380 -19.16 -5.74 -10.57
C THR A 380 -19.86 -4.48 -11.08
N ASP A 381 -21.09 -4.65 -11.60
CA ASP A 381 -21.90 -3.51 -12.06
C ASP A 381 -22.26 -2.55 -10.90
N TYR A 382 -22.58 -3.11 -9.74
CA TYR A 382 -22.87 -2.32 -8.54
C TYR A 382 -21.63 -1.52 -8.08
N ILE A 383 -20.46 -2.17 -8.02
CA ILE A 383 -19.19 -1.52 -7.65
C ILE A 383 -18.84 -0.40 -8.65
N SER A 384 -19.04 -0.64 -9.96
CA SER A 384 -18.83 0.42 -10.98
C SER A 384 -19.71 1.65 -10.72
N ARG A 385 -20.95 1.46 -10.29
CA ARG A 385 -21.83 2.59 -9.91
C ARG A 385 -21.36 3.29 -8.65
N LEU A 386 -20.91 2.56 -7.64
CA LEU A 386 -20.31 3.13 -6.42
C LEU A 386 -19.07 3.97 -6.74
N ALA A 387 -18.19 3.46 -7.61
CA ALA A 387 -16.99 4.17 -8.06
C ALA A 387 -17.34 5.52 -8.73
N LYS A 388 -18.36 5.54 -9.59
CA LYS A 388 -18.85 6.77 -10.24
C LYS A 388 -19.38 7.77 -9.22
N VAL A 389 -20.20 7.31 -8.26
CA VAL A 389 -20.73 8.18 -7.19
C VAL A 389 -19.60 8.73 -6.34
N HIS A 390 -18.65 7.89 -5.91
CA HIS A 390 -17.50 8.32 -5.11
C HIS A 390 -16.73 9.47 -5.79
N LYS A 391 -16.42 9.32 -7.06
CA LYS A 391 -15.66 10.32 -7.82
C LYS A 391 -16.46 11.59 -8.17
N SER A 392 -17.77 11.49 -8.33
CA SER A 392 -18.61 12.67 -8.62
C SER A 392 -18.87 13.53 -7.39
N GLU A 393 -18.71 12.98 -6.20
CA GLU A 393 -19.06 13.62 -4.94
C GLU A 393 -17.81 13.98 -4.13
N LYS A 394 -17.32 15.21 -4.24
CA LYS A 394 -16.19 15.74 -3.44
C LYS A 394 -16.33 15.45 -1.95
N THR A 395 -17.56 15.44 -1.47
CA THR A 395 -17.90 15.10 -0.09
C THR A 395 -17.45 13.69 0.29
N LEU A 396 -17.51 12.72 -0.62
CA LEU A 396 -17.03 11.36 -0.35
C LEU A 396 -15.50 11.28 -0.34
N CYS A 397 -14.81 12.09 -1.14
CA CYS A 397 -13.36 12.12 -1.20
C CYS A 397 -12.75 12.90 -0.01
N TYR A 398 -13.27 14.09 0.31
CA TYR A 398 -12.66 15.03 1.25
C TYR A 398 -13.48 15.32 2.50
N GLY A 399 -14.74 14.92 2.53
CA GLY A 399 -15.66 15.29 3.61
C GLY A 399 -15.32 14.68 4.97
N SER A 400 -15.72 15.38 6.02
CA SER A 400 -15.67 14.88 7.39
C SER A 400 -16.62 13.69 7.58
N TYR A 401 -16.46 12.98 8.70
CA TYR A 401 -17.30 11.86 9.10
C TYR A 401 -18.06 12.20 10.37
N ARG A 402 -19.37 11.89 10.40
CA ARG A 402 -20.18 12.00 11.61
C ARG A 402 -21.22 10.86 11.66
N LYS A 403 -21.17 10.06 12.73
CA LYS A 403 -22.23 9.09 13.00
C LYS A 403 -23.54 9.81 13.34
N VAL A 404 -24.62 9.39 12.72
CA VAL A 404 -25.98 9.90 12.96
C VAL A 404 -26.79 8.92 13.79
N PHE A 405 -26.76 7.63 13.43
CA PHE A 405 -27.52 6.58 14.09
C PHE A 405 -26.78 5.24 14.06
N LEU A 406 -26.90 4.46 15.14
CA LEU A 406 -26.20 3.19 15.26
C LEU A 406 -27.01 2.18 16.07
N THR A 407 -27.14 0.98 15.52
CA THR A 407 -27.57 -0.24 16.22
C THR A 407 -26.62 -1.38 15.84
N ASN A 408 -26.84 -2.57 16.39
CA ASN A 408 -26.06 -3.74 15.97
C ASN A 408 -26.14 -4.03 14.46
N ARG A 409 -27.24 -3.66 13.79
CA ARG A 409 -27.53 -4.00 12.39
C ARG A 409 -27.75 -2.83 11.47
N GLN A 410 -27.71 -1.61 11.99
CA GLN A 410 -27.95 -0.40 11.20
C GLN A 410 -26.94 0.66 11.60
N ILE A 411 -26.34 1.28 10.61
CA ILE A 411 -25.49 2.45 10.76
C ILE A 411 -25.92 3.52 9.77
N VAL A 412 -26.07 4.75 10.26
CA VAL A 412 -26.25 5.93 9.43
C VAL A 412 -25.16 6.93 9.80
N PHE A 413 -24.43 7.38 8.82
CA PHE A 413 -23.41 8.42 8.99
C PHE A 413 -23.54 9.48 7.91
N GLU A 414 -23.03 10.63 8.21
CA GLU A 414 -23.00 11.79 7.34
C GLU A 414 -21.56 12.08 6.93
N ARG A 415 -21.39 12.51 5.69
CA ARG A 415 -20.18 13.11 5.15
C ARG A 415 -20.47 14.56 4.81
N SER A 416 -19.60 15.49 5.22
CA SER A 416 -19.76 16.94 4.97
C SER A 416 -18.46 17.52 4.45
N PHE A 417 -18.56 18.33 3.40
CA PHE A 417 -17.45 19.07 2.79
C PHE A 417 -17.94 20.48 2.44
N ASP A 418 -17.32 21.50 3.05
CA ASP A 418 -17.69 22.92 2.89
C ASP A 418 -16.85 23.60 1.81
#